data_8c7bc8f5364edaba26b3ed51bde7b3bf
#
_entry.id   8c7bc8f5364edaba26b3ed51bde7b3bf
#
_cell.length_a   1.000
_cell.length_b   1.000
_cell.length_c   1.000
_cell.angle_alpha   90.00
_cell.angle_beta   90.00
_cell.angle_gamma   90.00
#
_symmetry.space_group_name_H-M   'P 1'
#
loop_
_entity.id
_entity.type
_entity.pdbx_description
1 polymer ?
#
loop_
_entity_poly.entity_id
_entity_poly.type
_entity_poly.pdbx_seq_one_letter_code
_entity_poly.pdbx_strand_id
1 'polypeptide(L)'
;MIGGWLELRHLAAIGSALVGAALVTAAPASAGEALQVENAWVPWAPPGLKVHVAYMTIVNRGATDQIIVSVESTDYERIELHRSVIKDGVSTMEAIGEVKVPANGRIEFVPTGLHFMLIGPRRPQAVDGHVQIVLRLSSGEEVDVSAVVRRRDDAGHGGAHSHH
;
A
#
# COMPACT_ATOMS: atom_id res chain seq x y z
N MET A 1 9.67 27.96 91.00
CA MET A 1 8.39 27.24 91.13
C MET A 1 7.80 27.04 89.76
N ILE A 2 7.54 25.77 89.36
CA ILE A 2 6.53 25.29 88.47
C ILE A 2 6.78 25.69 86.98
N GLY A 3 7.21 24.93 86.01
CA GLY A 3 6.81 23.56 85.66
C GLY A 3 5.83 23.62 84.54
N GLY A 4 6.31 23.54 83.25
CA GLY A 4 5.43 23.53 82.08
C GLY A 4 5.98 22.51 81.06
N TRP A 5 5.31 21.41 80.95
CA TRP A 5 5.62 20.30 80.06
C TRP A 5 5.33 20.63 78.60
N LEU A 6 6.30 20.43 77.73
CA LEU A 6 6.18 20.58 76.27
C LEU A 6 5.76 19.24 75.70
N GLU A 7 4.53 19.12 75.26
CA GLU A 7 4.03 17.98 74.53
C GLU A 7 4.41 18.10 73.04
N LEU A 8 5.24 17.20 72.55
CA LEU A 8 5.63 17.12 71.16
C LEU A 8 4.63 16.24 70.39
N ARG A 9 3.76 16.85 69.64
CA ARG A 9 2.80 16.11 68.78
C ARG A 9 3.43 15.91 67.39
N HIS A 10 3.79 14.65 67.09
CA HIS A 10 4.21 14.24 65.76
C HIS A 10 3.01 14.26 64.80
N LEU A 11 3.03 15.14 63.80
CA LEU A 11 2.16 15.11 62.64
C LEU A 11 2.79 14.21 61.58
N ALA A 12 2.26 13.00 61.42
CA ALA A 12 2.58 12.11 60.30
C ALA A 12 1.87 12.62 59.07
N ALA A 13 2.65 13.14 58.10
CA ALA A 13 2.14 13.49 56.78
C ALA A 13 2.08 12.22 55.92
N ILE A 14 0.87 11.75 55.62
CA ILE A 14 0.64 10.65 54.69
C ILE A 14 0.67 11.27 53.28
N GLY A 15 1.78 11.11 52.58
CA GLY A 15 1.92 11.47 51.19
C GLY A 15 1.20 10.45 50.31
N SER A 16 0.05 10.76 49.78
CA SER A 16 -0.63 9.98 48.72
C SER A 16 0.06 10.21 47.39
N ALA A 17 0.84 9.23 46.94
CA ALA A 17 1.39 9.20 45.61
C ALA A 17 0.29 8.82 44.61
N LEU A 18 -0.21 9.78 43.86
CA LEU A 18 -1.07 9.56 42.69
C LEU A 18 -0.20 9.02 41.54
N VAL A 19 -0.24 7.71 41.36
CA VAL A 19 0.29 7.07 40.14
C VAL A 19 -0.69 7.34 39.01
N GLY A 20 -0.41 8.37 38.21
CA GLY A 20 -1.13 8.66 36.98
C GLY A 20 -0.78 7.62 35.93
N ALA A 21 -1.64 6.65 35.67
CA ALA A 21 -1.54 5.77 34.53
C ALA A 21 -1.84 6.60 33.25
N ALA A 22 -0.80 6.95 32.48
CA ALA A 22 -0.94 7.53 31.17
C ALA A 22 -1.50 6.45 30.24
N LEU A 23 -2.78 6.55 29.88
CA LEU A 23 -3.35 5.79 28.76
C LEU A 23 -2.69 6.31 27.48
N VAL A 24 -1.75 5.56 26.94
CA VAL A 24 -1.25 5.76 25.58
C VAL A 24 -2.34 5.27 24.63
N THR A 25 -3.18 6.18 24.14
CA THR A 25 -4.10 5.89 23.06
C THR A 25 -3.30 5.84 21.77
N ALA A 26 -2.99 4.63 21.28
CA ALA A 26 -2.47 4.45 19.93
C ALA A 26 -3.54 4.96 18.95
N ALA A 27 -3.23 5.99 18.18
CA ALA A 27 -4.06 6.41 17.07
C ALA A 27 -4.14 5.24 16.06
N PRO A 28 -5.32 4.95 15.47
CA PRO A 28 -5.39 3.97 14.39
C PRO A 28 -4.53 4.46 13.23
N ALA A 29 -3.67 3.59 12.71
CA ALA A 29 -2.93 3.88 11.49
C ALA A 29 -3.93 4.14 10.36
N SER A 30 -3.64 5.15 9.51
CA SER A 30 -4.42 5.43 8.32
C SER A 30 -4.46 4.20 7.40
N ALA A 31 -5.58 3.93 6.76
CA ALA A 31 -5.73 2.79 5.85
C ALA A 31 -4.74 2.86 4.69
N GLY A 32 -4.44 4.06 4.19
CA GLY A 32 -3.43 4.31 3.16
C GLY A 32 -2.01 3.99 3.61
N GLU A 33 -1.66 4.24 4.88
CA GLU A 33 -0.37 3.87 5.46
C GLU A 33 -0.23 2.35 5.68
N ALA A 34 -1.35 1.63 5.80
CA ALA A 34 -1.35 0.18 5.95
C ALA A 34 -1.02 -0.55 4.65
N LEU A 35 -1.27 0.05 3.48
CA LEU A 35 -0.94 -0.54 2.18
C LEU A 35 0.49 -0.18 1.76
N GLN A 36 1.24 -1.20 1.39
CA GLN A 36 2.57 -1.07 0.79
C GLN A 36 2.54 -1.66 -0.61
N VAL A 37 3.13 -0.94 -1.56
CA VAL A 37 3.26 -1.42 -2.94
C VAL A 37 4.71 -1.82 -3.20
N GLU A 38 4.89 -3.05 -3.64
CA GLU A 38 6.18 -3.66 -3.92
C GLU A 38 6.28 -4.01 -5.40
N ASN A 39 7.48 -3.89 -5.96
CA ASN A 39 7.81 -4.33 -7.33
C ASN A 39 6.87 -3.76 -8.40
N ALA A 40 6.46 -2.50 -8.28
CA ALA A 40 5.64 -1.86 -9.30
C ALA A 40 6.42 -1.60 -10.58
N TRP A 41 5.92 -2.10 -11.70
CA TRP A 41 6.57 -1.95 -13.00
C TRP A 41 5.60 -1.98 -14.16
N VAL A 42 6.04 -1.36 -15.27
CA VAL A 42 5.34 -1.33 -16.56
C VAL A 42 6.28 -1.91 -17.61
N PRO A 43 5.90 -2.95 -18.36
CA PRO A 43 6.68 -3.40 -19.51
C PRO A 43 6.84 -2.28 -20.51
N TRP A 44 8.09 -2.00 -20.89
CA TRP A 44 8.34 -1.05 -21.98
C TRP A 44 7.61 -1.47 -23.26
N ALA A 45 7.00 -0.51 -23.91
CA ALA A 45 6.27 -0.69 -25.15
C ALA A 45 6.72 0.35 -26.19
N PRO A 46 6.81 -0.05 -27.49
CA PRO A 46 7.14 0.89 -28.55
C PRO A 46 6.14 2.06 -28.61
N PRO A 47 6.61 3.26 -29.02
CA PRO A 47 5.72 4.39 -29.24
C PRO A 47 4.59 4.04 -30.23
N GLY A 48 3.39 4.54 -29.94
CA GLY A 48 2.20 4.32 -30.76
C GLY A 48 1.25 3.23 -30.24
N LEU A 49 1.67 2.36 -29.32
CA LEU A 49 0.73 1.47 -28.63
C LEU A 49 -0.19 2.27 -27.72
N LYS A 50 -1.49 1.97 -27.82
CA LYS A 50 -2.53 2.69 -27.08
C LYS A 50 -2.87 2.07 -25.73
N VAL A 51 -2.40 0.87 -25.48
CA VAL A 51 -2.65 0.13 -24.23
C VAL A 51 -1.34 -0.44 -23.72
N HIS A 52 -1.04 -0.14 -22.48
CA HIS A 52 0.05 -0.74 -21.72
C HIS A 52 -0.52 -1.52 -20.53
N VAL A 53 0.32 -2.19 -19.78
CA VAL A 53 -0.06 -2.92 -18.57
C VAL A 53 0.87 -2.54 -17.42
N ALA A 54 0.36 -2.60 -16.19
CA ALA A 54 1.21 -2.49 -15.01
C ALA A 54 1.01 -3.69 -14.08
N TYR A 55 2.09 -4.06 -13.41
CA TYR A 55 2.16 -5.15 -12.46
C TYR A 55 2.77 -4.66 -11.16
N MET A 56 2.31 -5.21 -10.04
CA MET A 56 2.83 -4.90 -8.72
C MET A 56 2.34 -5.91 -7.69
N THR A 57 2.92 -5.89 -6.51
CA THR A 57 2.38 -6.57 -5.33
C THR A 57 1.87 -5.51 -4.37
N ILE A 58 0.65 -5.68 -3.87
CA ILE A 58 0.07 -4.80 -2.86
C ILE A 58 -0.06 -5.60 -1.56
N VAL A 59 0.61 -5.13 -0.52
CA VAL A 59 0.66 -5.75 0.81
C VAL A 59 -0.16 -4.89 1.77
N ASN A 60 -1.12 -5.49 2.44
CA ASN A 60 -1.86 -4.86 3.53
C ASN A 60 -1.29 -5.31 4.87
N ARG A 61 -0.64 -4.41 5.59
CA ARG A 61 -0.10 -4.66 6.92
C ARG A 61 -1.06 -4.26 8.04
N GLY A 62 -2.22 -3.73 7.67
CA GLY A 62 -3.27 -3.35 8.60
C GLY A 62 -4.11 -4.54 9.06
N ALA A 63 -4.83 -4.36 10.17
CA ALA A 63 -5.71 -5.35 10.77
C ALA A 63 -7.10 -5.43 10.11
N THR A 64 -7.39 -4.59 9.10
CA THR A 64 -8.67 -4.53 8.39
C THR A 64 -8.46 -4.72 6.89
N ASP A 65 -9.44 -5.31 6.22
CA ASP A 65 -9.46 -5.41 4.76
C ASP A 65 -9.46 -4.00 4.13
N GLN A 66 -8.71 -3.84 3.05
CA GLN A 66 -8.71 -2.61 2.25
C GLN A 66 -9.32 -2.89 0.87
N ILE A 67 -10.09 -1.94 0.33
CA ILE A 67 -10.74 -2.08 -0.97
C ILE A 67 -10.26 -0.97 -1.88
N ILE A 68 -9.62 -1.35 -3.00
CA ILE A 68 -9.23 -0.43 -4.07
C ILE A 68 -10.42 -0.30 -5.00
N VAL A 69 -10.98 0.90 -5.12
CA VAL A 69 -12.20 1.19 -5.90
C VAL A 69 -11.92 1.89 -7.22
N SER A 70 -10.80 2.60 -7.35
CA SER A 70 -10.36 3.19 -8.61
C SER A 70 -8.86 3.35 -8.67
N VAL A 71 -8.35 3.49 -9.89
CA VAL A 71 -6.93 3.69 -10.17
C VAL A 71 -6.79 4.76 -11.23
N GLU A 72 -5.92 5.72 -10.99
CA GLU A 72 -5.72 6.88 -11.85
C GLU A 72 -4.24 7.10 -12.15
N SER A 73 -3.94 7.86 -13.21
CA SER A 73 -2.58 8.28 -13.56
C SER A 73 -2.59 9.60 -14.32
N THR A 74 -1.59 10.43 -14.07
CA THR A 74 -1.33 11.62 -14.88
C THR A 74 -0.69 11.28 -16.24
N ASP A 75 -0.11 10.08 -16.37
CA ASP A 75 0.57 9.64 -17.58
C ASP A 75 -0.34 8.95 -18.60
N TYR A 76 -1.57 8.58 -18.20
CA TYR A 76 -2.55 7.88 -19.02
C TYR A 76 -3.92 8.56 -18.96
N GLU A 77 -4.76 8.28 -19.95
CA GLU A 77 -6.13 8.80 -19.98
C GLU A 77 -7.01 8.14 -18.94
N ARG A 78 -6.85 6.81 -18.77
CA ARG A 78 -7.54 6.01 -17.76
C ARG A 78 -6.78 4.72 -17.45
N ILE A 79 -7.06 4.15 -16.28
CA ILE A 79 -6.59 2.84 -15.87
C ILE A 79 -7.81 1.98 -15.52
N GLU A 80 -7.78 0.72 -15.94
CA GLU A 80 -8.80 -0.28 -15.64
C GLU A 80 -8.17 -1.47 -14.94
N LEU A 81 -8.91 -2.06 -13.99
CA LEU A 81 -8.54 -3.32 -13.33
C LEU A 81 -9.06 -4.49 -14.16
N HIS A 82 -8.20 -5.40 -14.52
CA HIS A 82 -8.54 -6.57 -15.31
C HIS A 82 -8.04 -7.86 -14.66
N ARG A 83 -8.73 -8.96 -15.00
CA ARG A 83 -8.32 -10.33 -14.67
C ARG A 83 -8.26 -11.17 -15.93
N SER A 84 -7.16 -11.89 -16.12
CA SER A 84 -7.08 -12.92 -17.14
C SER A 84 -7.85 -14.16 -16.68
N VAL A 85 -8.73 -14.67 -17.53
CA VAL A 85 -9.48 -15.90 -17.30
C VAL A 85 -9.38 -16.81 -18.52
N ILE A 86 -9.44 -18.12 -18.32
CA ILE A 86 -9.49 -19.09 -19.41
C ILE A 86 -10.92 -19.59 -19.50
N LYS A 87 -11.57 -19.33 -20.66
CA LYS A 87 -12.90 -19.87 -21.00
C LYS A 87 -12.78 -20.71 -22.25
N ASP A 88 -13.19 -21.98 -22.16
CA ASP A 88 -13.17 -22.93 -23.28
C ASP A 88 -11.79 -23.04 -23.98
N GLY A 89 -10.72 -22.97 -23.19
CA GLY A 89 -9.34 -22.98 -23.69
C GLY A 89 -8.83 -21.65 -24.28
N VAL A 90 -9.66 -20.62 -24.30
CA VAL A 90 -9.31 -19.28 -24.78
C VAL A 90 -9.03 -18.34 -23.62
N SER A 91 -7.87 -17.68 -23.65
CA SER A 91 -7.55 -16.62 -22.69
C SER A 91 -8.33 -15.36 -23.02
N THR A 92 -9.11 -14.88 -22.07
CA THR A 92 -9.87 -13.63 -22.16
C THR A 92 -9.55 -12.74 -20.98
N MET A 93 -9.86 -11.44 -21.08
CA MET A 93 -9.70 -10.47 -19.99
C MET A 93 -11.06 -9.95 -19.58
N GLU A 94 -11.30 -9.92 -18.29
CA GLU A 94 -12.54 -9.37 -17.70
C GLU A 94 -12.19 -8.14 -16.87
N ALA A 95 -12.91 -7.05 -17.10
CA ALA A 95 -12.83 -5.87 -16.24
C ALA A 95 -13.45 -6.16 -14.87
N ILE A 96 -12.82 -5.70 -13.82
CA ILE A 96 -13.29 -5.80 -12.43
C ILE A 96 -13.41 -4.40 -11.82
N GLY A 97 -14.48 -4.16 -11.04
CA GLY A 97 -14.77 -2.83 -10.50
C GLY A 97 -13.92 -2.48 -9.28
N GLU A 98 -13.57 -3.49 -8.48
CA GLU A 98 -12.83 -3.28 -7.23
C GLU A 98 -11.96 -4.49 -6.88
N VAL A 99 -10.95 -4.26 -6.05
CA VAL A 99 -10.08 -5.32 -5.52
C VAL A 99 -9.95 -5.19 -4.01
N LYS A 100 -10.27 -6.30 -3.31
CA LYS A 100 -10.10 -6.41 -1.88
C LYS A 100 -8.71 -6.95 -1.55
N VAL A 101 -7.94 -6.19 -0.75
CA VAL A 101 -6.65 -6.60 -0.17
C VAL A 101 -6.90 -7.03 1.27
N PRO A 102 -6.83 -8.33 1.60
CA PRO A 102 -7.16 -8.82 2.93
C PRO A 102 -6.27 -8.23 4.02
N ALA A 103 -6.80 -8.12 5.24
CA ALA A 103 -6.03 -7.75 6.42
C ALA A 103 -4.82 -8.68 6.60
N ASN A 104 -3.64 -8.12 6.90
CA ASN A 104 -2.37 -8.84 7.02
C ASN A 104 -2.06 -9.74 5.81
N GLY A 105 -2.59 -9.41 4.64
CA GLY A 105 -2.49 -10.17 3.41
C GLY A 105 -1.86 -9.40 2.26
N ARG A 106 -1.85 -10.01 1.09
CA ARG A 106 -1.36 -9.36 -0.13
C ARG A 106 -2.13 -9.84 -1.35
N ILE A 107 -2.06 -9.04 -2.41
CA ILE A 107 -2.54 -9.37 -3.74
C ILE A 107 -1.43 -9.11 -4.74
N GLU A 108 -1.30 -10.00 -5.72
CA GLU A 108 -0.30 -9.91 -6.77
C GLU A 108 -0.98 -9.61 -8.12
N PHE A 109 -0.52 -8.55 -8.77
CA PHE A 109 -0.87 -8.22 -10.13
C PHE A 109 0.25 -8.72 -11.04
N VAL A 110 -0.07 -9.75 -11.84
CA VAL A 110 0.89 -10.52 -12.63
C VAL A 110 0.34 -10.80 -14.05
N PRO A 111 1.19 -11.12 -15.04
CA PRO A 111 0.78 -11.27 -16.44
C PRO A 111 -0.37 -12.25 -16.69
N THR A 112 -0.48 -13.31 -15.91
CA THR A 112 -1.51 -14.36 -16.07
C THR A 112 -2.66 -14.24 -15.08
N GLY A 113 -2.71 -13.16 -14.31
CA GLY A 113 -3.70 -12.94 -13.24
C GLY A 113 -4.34 -11.56 -13.33
N LEU A 114 -4.40 -10.92 -12.17
CA LEU A 114 -4.82 -9.52 -12.07
C LEU A 114 -3.76 -8.62 -12.72
N HIS A 115 -4.20 -7.55 -13.37
CA HIS A 115 -3.32 -6.53 -13.92
C HIS A 115 -4.04 -5.19 -14.08
N PHE A 116 -3.28 -4.12 -14.15
CA PHE A 116 -3.78 -2.81 -14.50
C PHE A 116 -3.63 -2.60 -16.00
N MET A 117 -4.71 -2.30 -16.69
CA MET A 117 -4.70 -1.90 -18.09
C MET A 117 -4.62 -0.37 -18.17
N LEU A 118 -3.51 0.13 -18.69
CA LEU A 118 -3.18 1.55 -18.81
C LEU A 118 -3.54 2.02 -20.23
N ILE A 119 -4.54 2.85 -20.38
CA ILE A 119 -5.13 3.22 -21.67
C ILE A 119 -4.83 4.66 -22.02
N GLY A 120 -4.46 4.91 -23.28
CA GLY A 120 -4.20 6.24 -23.81
C GLY A 120 -2.98 6.91 -23.17
N PRO A 121 -1.75 6.40 -23.42
CA PRO A 121 -0.55 7.07 -22.91
C PRO A 121 -0.46 8.49 -23.45
N ARG A 122 -0.30 9.47 -22.55
CA ARG A 122 -0.20 10.90 -22.89
C ARG A 122 1.16 11.28 -23.46
N ARG A 123 2.16 10.44 -23.22
CA ARG A 123 3.55 10.56 -23.71
C ARG A 123 4.19 9.19 -23.88
N PRO A 124 5.19 9.05 -24.77
CA PRO A 124 5.99 7.83 -24.84
C PRO A 124 6.68 7.54 -23.51
N GLN A 125 6.73 6.26 -23.12
CA GLN A 125 7.43 5.84 -21.91
C GLN A 125 8.84 5.39 -22.27
N ALA A 126 9.84 5.92 -21.55
CA ALA A 126 11.23 5.50 -21.70
C ALA A 126 11.54 4.34 -20.74
N VAL A 127 12.48 3.45 -21.14
CA VAL A 127 13.06 2.46 -20.23
C VAL A 127 13.71 3.19 -19.06
N ASP A 128 13.60 2.65 -17.85
CA ASP A 128 14.02 3.22 -16.58
C ASP A 128 13.28 4.51 -16.17
N GLY A 129 12.29 4.94 -16.98
CA GLY A 129 11.35 5.97 -16.60
C GLY A 129 10.35 5.49 -15.55
N HIS A 130 9.55 6.42 -15.04
CA HIS A 130 8.54 6.13 -14.02
C HIS A 130 7.15 6.54 -14.50
N VAL A 131 6.17 5.69 -14.19
CA VAL A 131 4.75 5.95 -14.35
C VAL A 131 4.16 6.20 -12.98
N GLN A 132 3.47 7.33 -12.82
CA GLN A 132 2.78 7.66 -11.58
C GLN A 132 1.37 7.07 -11.61
N ILE A 133 1.03 6.29 -10.61
CA ILE A 133 -0.27 5.64 -10.43
C ILE A 133 -0.78 6.00 -9.05
N VAL A 134 -2.05 6.33 -8.93
CA VAL A 134 -2.74 6.60 -7.67
C VAL A 134 -3.80 5.54 -7.48
N LEU A 135 -3.69 4.76 -6.39
CA LEU A 135 -4.72 3.82 -5.97
C LEU A 135 -5.67 4.54 -5.01
N ARG A 136 -6.95 4.54 -5.31
CA ARG A 136 -7.97 5.15 -4.44
C ARG A 136 -8.72 4.06 -3.68
N LEU A 137 -8.76 4.20 -2.35
CA LEU A 137 -9.41 3.26 -1.45
C LEU A 137 -10.87 3.64 -1.20
N SER A 138 -11.67 2.67 -0.81
CA SER A 138 -13.07 2.90 -0.40
C SER A 138 -13.21 3.81 0.82
N SER A 139 -12.16 3.95 1.64
CA SER A 139 -12.06 4.93 2.74
C SER A 139 -11.94 6.38 2.25
N GLY A 140 -11.63 6.60 0.96
CA GLY A 140 -11.30 7.90 0.38
C GLY A 140 -9.80 8.25 0.44
N GLU A 141 -8.98 7.40 1.05
CA GLU A 141 -7.53 7.57 1.07
C GLU A 141 -6.91 7.17 -0.26
N GLU A 142 -5.73 7.73 -0.54
CA GLU A 142 -4.95 7.51 -1.75
C GLU A 142 -3.59 6.91 -1.42
N VAL A 143 -3.12 6.03 -2.29
CA VAL A 143 -1.78 5.45 -2.23
C VAL A 143 -1.05 5.75 -3.52
N ASP A 144 0.01 6.54 -3.45
CA ASP A 144 0.86 6.89 -4.57
C ASP A 144 1.83 5.76 -4.90
N VAL A 145 1.89 5.40 -6.18
CA VAL A 145 2.75 4.33 -6.70
C VAL A 145 3.61 4.86 -7.83
N SER A 146 4.91 4.69 -7.73
CA SER A 146 5.87 4.97 -8.79
C SER A 146 6.30 3.65 -9.44
N ALA A 147 5.73 3.32 -10.61
CA ALA A 147 6.03 2.09 -11.33
C ALA A 147 7.18 2.31 -12.32
N VAL A 148 8.24 1.49 -12.24
CA VAL A 148 9.40 1.59 -13.13
C VAL A 148 9.10 0.97 -14.49
N VAL A 149 9.44 1.66 -15.57
CA VAL A 149 9.34 1.11 -16.93
C VAL A 149 10.54 0.20 -17.20
N ARG A 150 10.32 -1.09 -17.45
CA ARG A 150 11.38 -2.10 -17.67
C ARG A 150 11.18 -2.86 -18.98
N ARG A 151 12.27 -3.36 -19.57
CA ARG A 151 12.18 -4.37 -20.62
C ARG A 151 11.66 -5.68 -20.02
N ARG A 152 10.92 -6.45 -20.81
CA ARG A 152 10.35 -7.74 -20.32
C ARG A 152 11.44 -8.74 -19.90
N ASP A 153 12.58 -8.71 -20.57
CA ASP A 153 13.69 -9.61 -20.29
C ASP A 153 14.35 -9.32 -18.92
N ASP A 154 14.28 -8.07 -18.45
CA ASP A 154 14.82 -7.65 -17.16
C ASP A 154 13.90 -8.04 -15.98
N ALA A 155 12.64 -8.29 -16.24
CA ALA A 155 11.64 -8.60 -15.20
C ALA A 155 11.79 -10.02 -14.62
N GLY A 156 12.51 -10.91 -15.31
CA GLY A 156 12.76 -12.30 -14.88
C GLY A 156 13.99 -12.51 -13.99
N HIS A 157 14.84 -11.49 -13.81
CA HIS A 157 16.15 -11.65 -13.15
C HIS A 157 16.23 -11.05 -11.74
N GLY A 158 15.10 -10.74 -11.11
CA GLY A 158 15.03 -10.23 -9.72
C GLY A 158 15.23 -11.29 -8.63
N GLY A 159 15.76 -12.46 -8.92
CA GLY A 159 15.99 -13.54 -7.95
C GLY A 159 17.36 -14.18 -8.10
N ALA A 160 18.26 -13.91 -7.15
CA ALA A 160 19.46 -14.67 -6.80
C ALA A 160 20.62 -14.68 -7.81
N HIS A 161 21.51 -13.72 -7.70
CA HIS A 161 22.93 -13.96 -7.92
C HIS A 161 23.67 -13.79 -6.58
N SER A 162 23.65 -14.85 -5.75
CA SER A 162 24.70 -15.09 -4.76
C SER A 162 25.83 -15.77 -5.50
N HIS A 163 26.87 -15.04 -5.86
CA HIS A 163 28.11 -15.60 -6.32
C HIS A 163 28.90 -16.10 -5.11
N HIS A 164 29.27 -17.39 -5.17
CA HIS A 164 30.31 -18.01 -4.36
C HIS A 164 31.69 -17.41 -4.72
#